data_2392d01a2226462db30587bc6740280c
#
_entry.id   2392d01a2226462db30587bc6740280c
#
_cell.length_a   1.000
_cell.length_b   1.000
_cell.length_c   1.000
_cell.angle_alpha   90.00
_cell.angle_beta   90.00
_cell.angle_gamma   90.00
#
_symmetry.space_group_name_H-M   'P 1'
#
loop_
_entity.id
_entity.type
_entity.pdbx_description
1 polymer ?
#
loop_
_entity_poly.entity_id
_entity_poly.type
_entity_poly.pdbx_seq_one_letter_code
_entity_poly.pdbx_strand_id
1 'polypeptide(L)'
;MNINIICIGKIKDKYINEGIAEFLKRMTSFANLNIIELKEYNKEDNMNISIDKESQDILKQLSKTNSYNILLDLNGKELSSEDMSEYIEDLKNKGTSSINFIIGGSNGVNKELKNSVDMKLKFSHFTFPHQLMRLILLEQVYRWFAISNNIKYHK
;
A
#
# COMPACT_ATOMS: atom_id res chain seq x y z
N MET A 1 6.06 -10.55 10.79
CA MET A 1 5.96 -9.18 10.23
C MET A 1 4.52 -8.84 9.98
N ASN A 2 4.12 -7.61 10.29
CA ASN A 2 2.80 -7.09 9.95
C ASN A 2 2.88 -6.25 8.68
N ILE A 3 1.98 -6.47 7.75
CA ILE A 3 1.82 -5.66 6.54
C ILE A 3 0.43 -5.04 6.58
N ASN A 4 0.34 -3.73 6.52
CA ASN A 4 -0.93 -3.02 6.48
C ASN A 4 -1.06 -2.29 5.14
N ILE A 5 -2.19 -2.44 4.50
CA ILE A 5 -2.58 -1.66 3.32
C ILE A 5 -3.58 -0.61 3.78
N ILE A 6 -3.16 0.65 3.80
CA ILE A 6 -4.00 1.78 4.19
C ILE A 6 -4.49 2.45 2.90
N CYS A 7 -5.79 2.55 2.74
CA CYS A 7 -6.40 3.02 1.50
C CYS A 7 -7.71 3.79 1.76
N ILE A 8 -8.10 4.60 0.77
CA ILE A 8 -9.29 5.45 0.82
C ILE A 8 -10.47 4.77 0.13
N GLY A 9 -11.63 4.77 0.79
CA GLY A 9 -12.87 4.21 0.27
C GLY A 9 -12.96 2.70 0.34
N LYS A 10 -14.15 2.18 0.04
CA LYS A 10 -14.45 0.74 0.00
C LYS A 10 -14.44 0.23 -1.43
N ILE A 11 -14.06 -1.01 -1.62
CA ILE A 11 -14.16 -1.68 -2.93
C ILE A 11 -15.59 -2.13 -3.14
N LYS A 12 -16.15 -1.77 -4.31
CA LYS A 12 -17.52 -2.13 -4.72
C LYS A 12 -17.55 -3.31 -5.69
N ASP A 13 -16.49 -3.47 -6.50
CA ASP A 13 -16.43 -4.48 -7.54
C ASP A 13 -16.15 -5.87 -6.97
N LYS A 14 -17.02 -6.82 -7.28
CA LYS A 14 -16.93 -8.19 -6.78
C LYS A 14 -15.62 -8.88 -7.19
N TYR A 15 -15.19 -8.72 -8.45
CA TYR A 15 -13.97 -9.35 -8.95
C TYR A 15 -12.71 -8.85 -8.25
N ILE A 16 -12.66 -7.58 -7.86
CA ILE A 16 -11.54 -7.02 -7.08
C ILE A 16 -11.55 -7.60 -5.67
N ASN A 17 -12.71 -7.64 -5.00
CA ASN A 17 -12.84 -8.22 -3.67
C ASN A 17 -12.47 -9.72 -3.65
N GLU A 18 -12.86 -10.48 -4.66
CA GLU A 18 -12.48 -11.89 -4.78
C GLU A 18 -10.98 -12.06 -4.99
N GLY A 19 -10.36 -11.23 -5.82
CA GLY A 19 -8.91 -11.22 -6.02
C GLY A 19 -8.14 -10.86 -4.75
N ILE A 20 -8.62 -9.86 -4.00
CA ILE A 20 -8.06 -9.48 -2.70
C ILE A 20 -8.13 -10.64 -1.71
N ALA A 21 -9.30 -11.28 -1.59
CA ALA A 21 -9.49 -12.42 -0.68
C ALA A 21 -8.52 -13.57 -0.99
N GLU A 22 -8.25 -13.83 -2.27
CA GLU A 22 -7.29 -14.86 -2.69
C GLU A 22 -5.87 -14.52 -2.23
N PHE A 23 -5.40 -13.29 -2.40
CA PHE A 23 -4.05 -12.90 -1.95
C PHE A 23 -3.94 -12.80 -0.43
N LEU A 24 -4.99 -12.36 0.27
CA LEU A 24 -5.03 -12.42 1.73
C LEU A 24 -4.82 -13.84 2.22
N LYS A 25 -5.51 -14.81 1.62
CA LYS A 25 -5.35 -16.23 1.94
C LYS A 25 -3.93 -16.73 1.69
N ARG A 26 -3.33 -16.38 0.54
CA ARG A 26 -1.96 -16.78 0.20
C ARG A 26 -0.93 -16.19 1.15
N MET A 27 -1.17 -14.97 1.64
CA MET A 27 -0.25 -14.28 2.53
C MET A 27 -0.19 -14.85 3.95
N THR A 28 -1.16 -15.65 4.37
CA THR A 28 -1.25 -16.16 5.76
C THR A 28 -0.02 -16.95 6.22
N SER A 29 0.70 -17.58 5.30
CA SER A 29 1.93 -18.33 5.59
C SER A 29 3.19 -17.45 5.70
N PHE A 30 3.14 -16.18 5.30
CA PHE A 30 4.30 -15.29 5.24
C PHE A 30 4.26 -14.14 6.23
N ALA A 31 3.11 -13.49 6.35
CA ALA A 31 2.95 -12.30 7.15
C ALA A 31 1.50 -12.11 7.58
N ASN A 32 1.29 -11.33 8.63
CA ASN A 32 -0.02 -10.87 9.03
C ASN A 32 -0.38 -9.65 8.17
N LEU A 33 -1.28 -9.84 7.21
CA LEU A 33 -1.69 -8.80 6.26
C LEU A 33 -3.07 -8.24 6.63
N ASN A 34 -3.17 -6.93 6.79
CA ASN A 34 -4.40 -6.21 7.10
C ASN A 34 -4.69 -5.15 6.06
N ILE A 35 -5.98 -4.97 5.72
CA ILE A 35 -6.46 -3.86 4.90
C ILE A 35 -7.23 -2.90 5.78
N ILE A 36 -6.86 -1.63 5.75
CA ILE A 36 -7.45 -0.55 6.54
C ILE A 36 -8.07 0.44 5.55
N GLU A 37 -9.39 0.39 5.44
CA GLU A 37 -10.16 1.28 4.58
C GLU A 37 -10.58 2.52 5.35
N LEU A 38 -10.13 3.69 4.91
CA LEU A 38 -10.48 4.98 5.48
C LEU A 38 -11.58 5.66 4.66
N LYS A 39 -12.25 6.62 5.27
CA LYS A 39 -13.36 7.34 4.65
C LYS A 39 -12.91 8.11 3.40
N GLU A 40 -13.69 8.02 2.33
CA GLU A 40 -13.56 8.83 1.13
C GLU A 40 -14.41 10.11 1.25
N TYR A 41 -13.82 11.26 0.91
CA TYR A 41 -14.49 12.58 0.96
C TYR A 41 -14.76 13.09 -0.47
N ASN A 42 -15.50 12.34 -1.27
CA ASN A 42 -15.77 12.63 -2.67
C ASN A 42 -16.92 13.61 -2.94
N LYS A 43 -17.61 14.07 -1.90
CA LYS A 43 -18.76 14.98 -2.00
C LYS A 43 -18.40 16.44 -1.75
N GLU A 44 -17.13 16.74 -1.51
CA GLU A 44 -16.67 18.09 -1.31
C GLU A 44 -16.59 18.82 -2.66
N ASP A 45 -17.13 20.04 -2.74
CA ASP A 45 -17.06 20.87 -3.95
C ASP A 45 -15.63 21.30 -4.28
N ASN A 46 -14.75 21.35 -3.26
CA ASN A 46 -13.34 21.65 -3.39
C ASN A 46 -12.49 20.39 -3.23
N MET A 47 -11.82 19.99 -4.30
CA MET A 47 -10.92 18.84 -4.35
C MET A 47 -9.81 18.90 -3.30
N ASN A 48 -9.25 20.10 -3.02
CA ASN A 48 -8.19 20.26 -2.03
C ASN A 48 -8.68 19.95 -0.61
N ILE A 49 -9.93 20.27 -0.30
CA ILE A 49 -10.55 19.92 1.00
C ILE A 49 -10.63 18.41 1.17
N SER A 50 -11.06 17.69 0.14
CA SER A 50 -11.12 16.23 0.14
C SER A 50 -9.75 15.61 0.33
N ILE A 51 -8.75 16.07 -0.43
CA ILE A 51 -7.35 15.62 -0.33
C ILE A 51 -6.82 15.83 1.09
N ASP A 52 -7.05 17.01 1.68
CA ASP A 52 -6.56 17.32 3.02
C ASP A 52 -7.22 16.45 4.10
N LYS A 53 -8.54 16.28 4.05
CA LYS A 53 -9.27 15.42 4.99
C LYS A 53 -8.81 13.96 4.91
N GLU A 54 -8.70 13.42 3.72
CA GLU A 54 -8.22 12.05 3.49
C GLU A 54 -6.77 11.88 3.96
N SER A 55 -5.90 12.85 3.65
CA SER A 55 -4.51 12.83 4.07
C SER A 55 -4.35 12.92 5.60
N GLN A 56 -5.17 13.74 6.27
CA GLN A 56 -5.18 13.83 7.74
C GLN A 56 -5.65 12.52 8.39
N ASP A 57 -6.66 11.86 7.84
CA ASP A 57 -7.11 10.55 8.32
C ASP A 57 -6.02 9.48 8.15
N ILE A 58 -5.27 9.52 7.05
CA ILE A 58 -4.11 8.64 6.85
C ILE A 58 -3.03 8.94 7.91
N LEU A 59 -2.63 10.20 8.07
CA LEU A 59 -1.63 10.62 9.07
C LEU A 59 -2.00 10.16 10.49
N LYS A 60 -3.27 10.34 10.86
CA LYS A 60 -3.80 9.86 12.13
C LYS A 60 -3.71 8.33 12.27
N GLN A 61 -3.92 7.60 11.18
CA GLN A 61 -3.76 6.15 11.18
C GLN A 61 -2.29 5.74 11.33
N LEU A 62 -1.37 6.43 10.65
CA LEU A 62 0.08 6.17 10.75
C LEU A 62 0.62 6.41 12.17
N SER A 63 0.08 7.38 12.89
CA SER A 63 0.52 7.69 14.26
C SER A 63 0.18 6.61 15.31
N LYS A 64 -0.67 5.63 14.96
CA LYS A 64 -1.09 4.58 15.89
C LYS A 64 -0.05 3.47 16.08
N THR A 65 0.87 3.32 15.14
CA THR A 65 1.86 2.23 15.13
C THR A 65 3.24 2.76 14.73
N ASN A 66 4.28 2.14 15.29
CA ASN A 66 5.64 2.37 14.83
C ASN A 66 5.92 1.44 13.63
N SER A 67 5.58 1.90 12.44
CA SER A 67 5.71 1.14 11.20
C SER A 67 6.55 1.91 10.19
N TYR A 68 7.19 1.19 9.28
CA TYR A 68 7.84 1.78 8.11
C TYR A 68 6.77 2.14 7.07
N ASN A 69 6.69 3.39 6.67
CA ASN A 69 5.60 3.93 5.86
C ASN A 69 6.02 4.11 4.40
N ILE A 70 5.38 3.40 3.48
CA ILE A 70 5.63 3.44 2.04
C ILE A 70 4.39 3.99 1.34
N LEU A 71 4.51 5.16 0.73
CA LEU A 71 3.45 5.76 -0.08
C LEU A 71 3.60 5.36 -1.55
N LEU A 72 2.53 4.86 -2.17
CA LEU A 72 2.48 4.71 -3.62
C LEU A 72 2.32 6.10 -4.24
N ASP A 73 3.31 6.51 -5.02
CA ASP A 73 3.38 7.86 -5.62
C ASP A 73 4.04 7.77 -7.00
N LEU A 74 3.47 8.47 -7.99
CA LEU A 74 4.01 8.54 -9.36
C LEU A 74 5.40 9.19 -9.43
N ASN A 75 5.77 9.97 -8.43
CA ASN A 75 7.10 10.58 -8.28
C ASN A 75 8.01 9.81 -7.32
N GLY A 76 7.65 8.57 -6.99
CA GLY A 76 8.40 7.70 -6.13
C GLY A 76 9.58 7.00 -6.82
N LYS A 77 10.34 6.24 -6.03
CA LYS A 77 11.43 5.41 -6.50
C LYS A 77 10.89 4.22 -7.29
N GLU A 78 11.49 3.92 -8.43
CA GLU A 78 11.21 2.71 -9.21
C GLU A 78 12.11 1.58 -8.73
N LEU A 79 11.51 0.43 -8.46
CA LEU A 79 12.20 -0.81 -8.07
C LEU A 79 11.61 -1.98 -8.85
N SER A 80 12.46 -2.94 -9.20
CA SER A 80 11.99 -4.23 -9.69
C SER A 80 11.30 -5.02 -8.55
N SER A 81 10.60 -6.09 -8.89
CA SER A 81 10.01 -6.96 -7.86
C SER A 81 11.10 -7.63 -7.01
N GLU A 82 12.23 -7.95 -7.60
CA GLU A 82 13.40 -8.52 -6.91
C GLU A 82 14.01 -7.50 -5.95
N ASP A 83 14.27 -6.26 -6.41
CA ASP A 83 14.83 -5.19 -5.56
C ASP A 83 13.92 -4.89 -4.39
N MET A 84 12.60 -4.89 -4.60
CA MET A 84 11.65 -4.63 -3.52
C MET A 84 11.59 -5.80 -2.53
N SER A 85 11.73 -7.03 -3.00
CA SER A 85 11.85 -8.22 -2.14
C SER A 85 13.09 -8.11 -1.23
N GLU A 86 14.25 -7.78 -1.78
CA GLU A 86 15.48 -7.55 -1.01
C GLU A 86 15.31 -6.40 -0.02
N TYR A 87 14.69 -5.32 -0.44
CA TYR A 87 14.44 -4.16 0.42
C TYR A 87 13.60 -4.51 1.65
N ILE A 88 12.55 -5.32 1.49
CA ILE A 88 11.72 -5.79 2.60
C ILE A 88 12.53 -6.68 3.55
N GLU A 89 13.36 -7.58 3.02
CA GLU A 89 14.23 -8.42 3.86
C GLU A 89 15.26 -7.57 4.63
N ASP A 90 15.82 -6.56 4.01
CA ASP A 90 16.72 -5.61 4.70
C ASP A 90 16.01 -4.87 5.85
N LEU A 91 14.77 -4.43 5.64
CA LEU A 91 13.98 -3.82 6.70
C LEU A 91 13.74 -4.79 7.87
N LYS A 92 13.41 -6.05 7.58
CA LYS A 92 13.26 -7.12 8.59
C LYS A 92 14.56 -7.32 9.38
N ASN A 93 15.68 -7.42 8.68
CA ASN A 93 17.00 -7.63 9.29
C ASN A 93 17.43 -6.45 10.19
N LYS A 94 16.96 -5.23 9.88
CA LYS A 94 17.14 -4.02 10.71
C LYS A 94 16.14 -3.90 11.87
N GLY A 95 15.27 -4.91 12.06
CA GLY A 95 14.31 -4.96 13.17
C GLY A 95 12.94 -4.34 12.87
N THR A 96 12.63 -4.00 11.62
CA THR A 96 11.29 -3.51 11.26
C THR A 96 10.28 -4.65 11.39
N SER A 97 9.32 -4.50 12.27
CA SER A 97 8.28 -5.50 12.53
C SER A 97 6.96 -5.23 11.80
N SER A 98 6.80 -4.01 11.27
CA SER A 98 5.55 -3.59 10.60
C SER A 98 5.85 -2.62 9.45
N ILE A 99 5.19 -2.83 8.31
CA ILE A 99 5.24 -1.95 7.13
C ILE A 99 3.80 -1.53 6.78
N ASN A 100 3.61 -0.24 6.57
CA ASN A 100 2.38 0.32 6.01
C ASN A 100 2.59 0.67 4.55
N PHE A 101 1.78 0.12 3.66
CA PHE A 101 1.65 0.58 2.28
C PHE A 101 0.43 1.49 2.18
N ILE A 102 0.61 2.68 1.62
CA ILE A 102 -0.41 3.71 1.58
C ILE A 102 -0.82 3.96 0.13
N ILE A 103 -2.12 3.81 -0.13
CA ILE A 103 -2.74 4.16 -1.41
C ILE A 103 -3.66 5.36 -1.16
N GLY A 104 -3.33 6.50 -1.73
CA GLY A 104 -4.17 7.70 -1.67
C GLY A 104 -5.50 7.55 -2.38
N GLY A 105 -6.38 8.52 -2.21
CA GLY A 105 -7.64 8.60 -2.94
C GLY A 105 -7.44 8.96 -4.42
N SER A 106 -8.54 9.04 -5.16
CA SER A 106 -8.54 9.32 -6.61
C SER A 106 -7.87 10.64 -7.00
N ASN A 107 -7.84 11.60 -6.09
CA ASN A 107 -7.23 12.93 -6.30
C ASN A 107 -5.81 13.04 -5.73
N GLY A 108 -5.26 11.95 -5.19
CA GLY A 108 -3.93 11.93 -4.58
C GLY A 108 -3.93 12.28 -3.11
N VAL A 109 -2.77 12.71 -2.62
CA VAL A 109 -2.53 13.07 -1.21
C VAL A 109 -1.86 14.43 -1.12
N ASN A 110 -1.96 15.08 0.05
CA ASN A 110 -1.34 16.38 0.28
C ASN A 110 0.18 16.29 0.51
N LYS A 111 0.83 17.46 0.51
CA LYS A 111 2.28 17.58 0.67
C LYS A 111 2.75 17.13 2.06
N GLU A 112 1.97 17.38 3.11
CA GLU A 112 2.30 16.98 4.48
C GLU A 112 2.46 15.45 4.57
N LEU A 113 1.50 14.69 4.03
CA LEU A 113 1.59 13.22 4.01
C LEU A 113 2.79 12.74 3.16
N LYS A 114 3.02 13.35 1.98
CA LYS A 114 4.19 13.02 1.14
C LYS A 114 5.52 13.21 1.86
N ASN A 115 5.62 14.20 2.72
CA ASN A 115 6.84 14.53 3.47
C ASN A 115 7.00 13.70 4.76
N SER A 116 5.95 13.04 5.22
CA SER A 116 5.96 12.29 6.49
C SER A 116 6.22 10.79 6.34
N VAL A 117 6.25 10.27 5.11
CA VAL A 117 6.51 8.85 4.85
C VAL A 117 8.00 8.55 4.72
N ASP A 118 8.39 7.32 5.01
CA ASP A 118 9.78 6.88 4.93
C ASP A 118 10.24 6.64 3.49
N MET A 119 9.31 6.22 2.63
CA MET A 119 9.58 5.94 1.22
C MET A 119 8.38 6.27 0.34
N LYS A 120 8.65 6.76 -0.86
CA LYS A 120 7.68 6.85 -1.96
C LYS A 120 8.05 5.83 -3.02
N LEU A 121 7.10 4.97 -3.39
CA LEU A 121 7.28 3.88 -4.32
C LEU A 121 6.42 4.11 -5.57
N LYS A 122 7.04 4.05 -6.74
CA LYS A 122 6.37 4.13 -8.03
C LYS A 122 6.23 2.74 -8.65
N PHE A 123 5.01 2.35 -8.96
CA PHE A 123 4.73 1.07 -9.61
C PHE A 123 4.89 1.11 -11.14
N SER A 124 4.50 2.23 -11.75
CA SER A 124 4.47 2.35 -13.19
C SER A 124 4.37 3.83 -13.60
N HIS A 125 4.70 4.13 -14.86
CA HIS A 125 4.36 5.39 -15.50
C HIS A 125 2.87 5.48 -15.85
N PHE A 126 2.16 4.35 -15.93
CA PHE A 126 0.72 4.32 -16.12
C PHE A 126 -0.02 4.66 -14.82
N THR A 127 -1.19 5.27 -14.98
CA THR A 127 -2.14 5.51 -13.90
C THR A 127 -3.13 4.35 -13.83
N PHE A 128 -3.36 3.81 -12.64
CA PHE A 128 -4.36 2.78 -12.40
C PHE A 128 -5.51 3.32 -11.56
N PRO A 129 -6.76 2.82 -11.74
CA PRO A 129 -7.83 3.10 -10.80
C PRO A 129 -7.40 2.71 -9.37
N HIS A 130 -7.65 3.59 -8.39
CA HIS A 130 -7.16 3.37 -7.02
C HIS A 130 -7.70 2.09 -6.38
N GLN A 131 -8.91 1.63 -6.74
CA GLN A 131 -9.44 0.35 -6.26
C GLN A 131 -8.70 -0.84 -6.86
N LEU A 132 -8.44 -0.83 -8.16
CA LEU A 132 -7.65 -1.87 -8.83
C LEU A 132 -6.20 -1.89 -8.32
N MET A 133 -5.66 -0.73 -7.99
CA MET A 133 -4.30 -0.61 -7.44
C MET A 133 -4.13 -1.42 -6.15
N ARG A 134 -5.17 -1.58 -5.33
CA ARG A 134 -5.11 -2.45 -4.14
C ARG A 134 -4.84 -3.90 -4.51
N LEU A 135 -5.52 -4.41 -5.52
CA LEU A 135 -5.31 -5.79 -5.99
C LEU A 135 -3.91 -5.96 -6.58
N ILE A 136 -3.45 -4.99 -7.38
CA ILE A 136 -2.11 -4.99 -7.95
C ILE A 136 -1.04 -4.97 -6.83
N LEU A 137 -1.21 -4.11 -5.83
CA LEU A 137 -0.30 -4.05 -4.69
C LEU A 137 -0.26 -5.37 -3.93
N LEU A 138 -1.40 -5.97 -3.64
CA LEU A 138 -1.48 -7.25 -2.93
C LEU A 138 -0.80 -8.39 -3.71
N GLU A 139 -0.98 -8.41 -5.02
CA GLU A 139 -0.27 -9.36 -5.88
C GLU A 139 1.25 -9.17 -5.77
N GLN A 140 1.73 -7.93 -5.80
CA GLN A 140 3.15 -7.64 -5.67
C GLN A 140 3.68 -7.93 -4.26
N VAL A 141 2.94 -7.62 -3.21
CA VAL A 141 3.32 -8.01 -1.84
C VAL A 141 3.51 -9.52 -1.74
N TYR A 142 2.56 -10.29 -2.24
CA TYR A 142 2.70 -11.75 -2.30
C TYR A 142 3.94 -12.18 -3.10
N ARG A 143 4.17 -11.57 -4.26
CA ARG A 143 5.33 -11.85 -5.13
C ARG A 143 6.65 -11.59 -4.40
N TRP A 144 6.78 -10.48 -3.69
CA TRP A 144 8.01 -10.16 -2.94
C TRP A 144 8.31 -11.19 -1.86
N PHE A 145 7.30 -11.63 -1.12
CA PHE A 145 7.46 -12.70 -0.13
C PHE A 145 7.71 -14.07 -0.78
N ALA A 146 7.14 -14.35 -1.94
CA ALA A 146 7.40 -15.58 -2.67
C ALA A 146 8.86 -15.63 -3.16
N ILE A 147 9.41 -14.52 -3.65
CA ILE A 147 10.82 -14.39 -4.05
C ILE A 147 11.73 -14.68 -2.86
N SER A 148 11.56 -13.97 -1.74
CA SER A 148 12.42 -14.14 -0.55
C SER A 148 12.33 -15.53 0.09
N ASN A 149 11.24 -16.26 -0.12
CA ASN A 149 11.05 -17.63 0.37
C ASN A 149 11.32 -18.72 -0.70
N ASN A 150 11.90 -18.37 -1.84
CA ASN A 150 12.23 -19.29 -2.94
C ASN A 150 11.03 -20.10 -3.47
N ILE A 151 9.85 -19.51 -3.46
CA ILE A 151 8.64 -20.14 -4.01
C ILE A 151 8.54 -19.86 -5.51
N LYS A 152 8.22 -20.89 -6.30
CA LYS A 152 8.03 -20.79 -7.75
C LYS A 152 6.74 -20.01 -8.08
N TYR A 153 6.78 -18.71 -7.98
CA TYR A 153 5.72 -17.81 -8.40
C TYR A 153 6.24 -16.77 -9.39
N HIS A 154 7.34 -16.13 -9.04
CA HIS A 154 8.04 -15.20 -9.92
C HIS A 154 8.82 -15.97 -10.99
N LYS A 155 8.71 -15.54 -12.25
CA LYS A 155 9.39 -16.14 -13.40
C LYS A 155 10.42 -15.18 -13.96
#